data_012d983fe05d59c27b61cad7b62a3e6c
#
_entry.id   012d983fe05d59c27b61cad7b62a3e6c
#
_cell.length_a   1.000
_cell.length_b   1.000
_cell.length_c   1.000
_cell.angle_alpha   90.00
_cell.angle_beta   90.00
_cell.angle_gamma   90.00
#
_symmetry.space_group_name_H-M   'P 1'
#
loop_
_entity.id
_entity.type
_entity.pdbx_description
1 polymer ?
#
loop_
_entity_poly.entity_id
_entity_poly.type
_entity_poly.pdbx_seq_one_letter_code
_entity_poly.pdbx_strand_id
1 'polypeptide(L)'
;MPTIVDIAVNNEAFSTLVAAVQAAGLVETLQTGGPFTVFAPNDAAFAKLPPGTVQTLVQNPPQLARILCFHVVPGIWKKADLVGTDSLTSVEGAPIPIRAREDLFEVKNATVLAADIEADNGIIHVLDNVILMG
;
A
#
# COMPACT_ATOMS: atom_id res chain seq x y z
N MET A 1 5.84 -5.56 18.97
CA MET A 1 6.16 -4.95 17.68
C MET A 1 5.01 -4.03 17.25
N PRO A 2 5.30 -2.93 16.58
CA PRO A 2 4.23 -2.06 16.06
C PRO A 2 3.45 -2.74 14.93
N THR A 3 2.18 -2.39 14.82
CA THR A 3 1.35 -2.83 13.69
C THR A 3 1.70 -2.03 12.44
N ILE A 4 1.12 -2.44 11.30
CA ILE A 4 1.26 -1.70 10.04
C ILE A 4 0.84 -0.24 10.23
N VAL A 5 -0.27 -0.01 10.92
CA VAL A 5 -0.78 1.35 11.16
C VAL A 5 0.17 2.13 12.07
N ASP A 6 0.71 1.50 13.10
CA ASP A 6 1.65 2.17 14.01
C ASP A 6 2.90 2.64 13.27
N ILE A 7 3.42 1.81 12.37
CA ILE A 7 4.60 2.18 11.58
C ILE A 7 4.27 3.37 10.67
N ALA A 8 3.12 3.34 10.01
CA ALA A 8 2.71 4.41 9.11
C ALA A 8 2.49 5.73 9.86
N VAL A 9 1.83 5.69 11.02
CA VAL A 9 1.56 6.88 11.83
C VAL A 9 2.85 7.52 12.32
N ASN A 10 3.85 6.72 12.65
CA ASN A 10 5.12 7.22 13.18
C ASN A 10 6.13 7.61 12.09
N ASN A 11 5.76 7.49 10.83
CA ASN A 11 6.63 7.82 9.71
C ASN A 11 6.06 9.01 8.94
N GLU A 12 6.80 10.12 8.94
CA GLU A 12 6.36 11.35 8.29
C GLU A 12 6.10 11.18 6.78
N ALA A 13 6.76 10.22 6.16
CA ALA A 13 6.58 9.97 4.73
C ALA A 13 5.20 9.39 4.38
N PHE A 14 4.43 8.98 5.37
CA PHE A 14 3.11 8.37 5.17
C PHE A 14 1.95 9.23 5.70
N SER A 15 2.16 10.52 5.93
CA SER A 15 1.10 11.36 6.51
C SER A 15 -0.16 11.38 5.64
N THR A 16 -0.02 11.46 4.31
CA THR A 16 -1.16 11.42 3.40
C THR A 16 -1.83 10.05 3.40
N LEU A 17 -1.04 8.98 3.40
CA LEU A 17 -1.58 7.62 3.45
C LEU A 17 -2.38 7.40 4.72
N VAL A 18 -1.89 7.85 5.87
CA VAL A 18 -2.59 7.72 7.14
C VAL A 18 -3.91 8.47 7.11
N ALA A 19 -3.91 9.69 6.59
CA ALA A 19 -5.15 10.47 6.46
C ALA A 19 -6.15 9.74 5.55
N ALA A 20 -5.68 9.15 4.46
CA ALA A 20 -6.53 8.40 3.54
C ALA A 20 -7.12 7.15 4.20
N VAL A 21 -6.30 6.40 4.95
CA VAL A 21 -6.76 5.22 5.66
C VAL A 21 -7.81 5.58 6.69
N GLN A 22 -7.62 6.68 7.42
CA GLN A 22 -8.60 7.15 8.40
C GLN A 22 -9.90 7.58 7.71
N ALA A 23 -9.81 8.31 6.62
CA ALA A 23 -11.00 8.77 5.88
C ALA A 23 -11.78 7.59 5.29
N ALA A 24 -11.10 6.53 4.90
CA ALA A 24 -11.73 5.33 4.34
C ALA A 24 -12.28 4.38 5.40
N GLY A 25 -11.96 4.62 6.69
CA GLY A 25 -12.42 3.76 7.78
C GLY A 25 -11.71 2.42 7.86
N LEU A 26 -10.47 2.34 7.38
CA LEU A 26 -9.71 1.10 7.32
C LEU A 26 -8.71 0.91 8.47
N VAL A 27 -8.59 1.87 9.37
CA VAL A 27 -7.60 1.82 10.45
C VAL A 27 -7.77 0.54 11.27
N GLU A 28 -8.99 0.27 11.74
CA GLU A 28 -9.26 -0.91 12.55
C GLU A 28 -8.98 -2.20 11.78
N THR A 29 -9.39 -2.27 10.53
CA THR A 29 -9.15 -3.43 9.68
C THR A 29 -7.66 -3.74 9.56
N LEU A 30 -6.84 -2.72 9.37
CA LEU A 30 -5.39 -2.89 9.23
C LEU A 30 -4.70 -3.13 10.56
N GLN A 31 -5.31 -2.77 11.69
CA GLN A 31 -4.75 -3.04 13.00
C GLN A 31 -5.10 -4.43 13.53
N THR A 32 -6.32 -4.89 13.28
CA THR A 32 -6.83 -6.14 13.88
C THR A 32 -6.86 -7.30 12.90
N GLY A 33 -6.91 -7.02 11.61
CA GLY A 33 -6.86 -8.06 10.60
C GLY A 33 -5.42 -8.44 10.29
N GLY A 34 -5.27 -9.34 9.39
CA GLY A 34 -3.95 -9.73 8.94
C GLY A 34 -3.73 -11.23 8.96
N PRO A 35 -2.51 -11.68 8.61
CA PRO A 35 -1.43 -10.79 8.16
C PRO A 35 -1.68 -10.16 6.79
N PHE A 36 -1.12 -8.97 6.59
CA PHE A 36 -1.23 -8.25 5.32
C PHE A 36 0.14 -7.83 4.80
N THR A 37 0.25 -7.75 3.47
CA THR A 37 1.35 -7.05 2.81
C THR A 37 0.79 -5.76 2.23
N VAL A 38 1.34 -4.62 2.65
CA VAL A 38 0.86 -3.31 2.22
C VAL A 38 1.88 -2.67 1.30
N PHE A 39 1.47 -2.33 0.08
CA PHE A 39 2.28 -1.54 -0.83
C PHE A 39 1.93 -0.07 -0.56
N ALA A 40 2.73 0.57 0.28
CA ALA A 40 2.39 1.87 0.86
C ALA A 40 3.01 3.02 0.05
N PRO A 41 2.19 3.78 -0.71
CA PRO A 41 2.72 4.97 -1.39
C PRO A 41 3.06 6.03 -0.36
N ASN A 42 4.21 6.69 -0.52
CA ASN A 42 4.63 7.77 0.37
C ASN A 42 3.98 9.10 -0.05
N ASP A 43 4.25 10.16 0.70
CA ASP A 43 3.67 11.48 0.40
C ASP A 43 4.08 11.99 -0.99
N ALA A 44 5.31 11.71 -1.40
CA ALA A 44 5.77 12.09 -2.74
C ALA A 44 4.99 11.36 -3.82
N ALA A 45 4.60 10.11 -3.57
CA ALA A 45 3.77 9.34 -4.50
C ALA A 45 2.39 9.99 -4.67
N PHE A 46 1.76 10.40 -3.58
CA PHE A 46 0.48 11.09 -3.65
C PHE A 46 0.61 12.45 -4.34
N ALA A 47 1.74 13.12 -4.18
CA ALA A 47 1.98 14.41 -4.83
C ALA A 47 2.07 14.30 -6.35
N LYS A 48 2.32 13.12 -6.88
CA LYS A 48 2.36 12.89 -8.33
C LYS A 48 0.98 12.79 -8.96
N LEU A 49 -0.07 12.65 -8.14
CA LEU A 49 -1.44 12.63 -8.64
C LEU A 49 -1.87 14.02 -9.10
N PRO A 50 -2.84 14.11 -10.04
CA PRO A 50 -3.34 15.42 -10.46
C PRO A 50 -3.87 16.22 -9.27
N PRO A 51 -3.78 17.58 -9.34
CA PRO A 51 -4.31 18.42 -8.28
C PRO A 51 -5.77 18.11 -7.96
N GLY A 52 -6.09 18.03 -6.68
CA GLY A 52 -7.45 17.75 -6.22
C GLY A 52 -7.87 16.29 -6.19
N THR A 53 -7.05 15.38 -6.73
CA THR A 53 -7.41 13.94 -6.76
C THR A 53 -7.54 13.38 -5.34
N VAL A 54 -6.55 13.62 -4.48
CA VAL A 54 -6.59 13.13 -3.10
C VAL A 54 -7.78 13.74 -2.36
N GLN A 55 -8.01 15.03 -2.52
CA GLN A 55 -9.11 15.71 -1.87
C GLN A 55 -10.45 15.14 -2.31
N THR A 56 -10.62 14.88 -3.61
CA THR A 56 -11.83 14.26 -4.14
C THR A 56 -12.03 12.85 -3.57
N LEU A 57 -10.98 12.08 -3.48
CA LEU A 57 -11.05 10.72 -2.93
C LEU A 57 -11.42 10.72 -1.45
N VAL A 58 -10.87 11.67 -0.68
CA VAL A 58 -11.19 11.79 0.74
C VAL A 58 -12.67 12.11 0.94
N GLN A 59 -13.28 12.86 0.00
CA GLN A 59 -14.71 13.17 0.02
C GLN A 59 -15.58 12.00 -0.46
N ASN A 60 -14.96 10.94 -1.00
CA ASN A 60 -15.66 9.76 -1.47
C ASN A 60 -15.08 8.50 -0.82
N PRO A 61 -15.38 8.25 0.47
CA PRO A 61 -14.77 7.15 1.22
C PRO A 61 -14.90 5.77 0.59
N PRO A 62 -16.06 5.37 0.01
CA PRO A 62 -16.13 4.04 -0.63
C PRO A 62 -15.14 3.85 -1.76
N GLN A 63 -14.94 4.86 -2.59
CA GLN A 63 -13.97 4.78 -3.69
C GLN A 63 -12.54 4.77 -3.15
N LEU A 64 -12.26 5.60 -2.15
CA LEU A 64 -10.95 5.64 -1.50
C LEU A 64 -10.61 4.30 -0.87
N ALA A 65 -11.57 3.67 -0.19
CA ALA A 65 -11.38 2.35 0.41
C ALA A 65 -11.00 1.31 -0.63
N ARG A 66 -11.64 1.34 -1.80
CA ARG A 66 -11.33 0.40 -2.88
C ARG A 66 -9.90 0.59 -3.39
N ILE A 67 -9.47 1.84 -3.57
CA ILE A 67 -8.11 2.14 -4.02
C ILE A 67 -7.10 1.67 -2.98
N LEU A 68 -7.34 1.93 -1.70
CA LEU A 68 -6.45 1.50 -0.63
C LEU A 68 -6.41 -0.03 -0.51
N CYS A 69 -7.55 -0.70 -0.64
CA CYS A 69 -7.59 -2.16 -0.64
C CYS A 69 -6.84 -2.75 -1.84
N PHE A 70 -6.72 -2.03 -2.93
CA PHE A 70 -5.90 -2.43 -4.05
C PHE A 70 -4.41 -2.42 -3.72
N HIS A 71 -4.00 -1.66 -2.71
CA HIS A 71 -2.61 -1.62 -2.24
C HIS A 71 -2.32 -2.66 -1.16
N VAL A 72 -3.31 -3.44 -0.75
CA VAL A 72 -3.18 -4.41 0.34
C VAL A 72 -3.38 -5.82 -0.19
N VAL A 73 -2.50 -6.73 0.18
CA VAL A 73 -2.55 -8.15 -0.23
C VAL A 73 -2.62 -9.00 1.03
N PRO A 74 -3.53 -10.00 1.09
CA PRO A 74 -3.56 -10.93 2.23
C PRO A 74 -2.28 -11.76 2.29
N GLY A 75 -1.79 -12.02 3.48
CA GLY A 75 -0.59 -12.80 3.70
C GLY A 75 0.66 -11.95 3.76
N ILE A 76 1.78 -12.60 4.00
CA ILE A 76 3.09 -11.94 4.11
C ILE A 76 3.92 -12.28 2.87
N TRP A 77 4.25 -11.26 2.08
CA TRP A 77 4.99 -11.40 0.83
C TRP A 77 6.20 -10.49 0.84
N LYS A 78 7.35 -11.05 1.20
CA LYS A 78 8.62 -10.32 1.16
C LYS A 78 9.13 -10.27 -0.28
N LYS A 79 10.09 -9.39 -0.56
CA LYS A 79 10.66 -9.30 -1.90
C LYS A 79 11.14 -10.65 -2.39
N ALA A 80 11.81 -11.43 -1.53
CA ALA A 80 12.32 -12.75 -1.91
C ALA A 80 11.19 -13.69 -2.33
N ASP A 81 10.01 -13.56 -1.74
CA ASP A 81 8.85 -14.38 -2.10
C ASP A 81 8.26 -13.96 -3.45
N LEU A 82 8.49 -12.71 -3.85
CA LEU A 82 7.91 -12.13 -5.06
C LEU A 82 8.79 -12.28 -6.29
N VAL A 83 10.05 -12.64 -6.11
CA VAL A 83 10.93 -12.90 -7.25
C VAL A 83 10.37 -14.08 -8.04
N GLY A 84 10.09 -13.85 -9.31
CA GLY A 84 9.45 -14.86 -10.15
C GLY A 84 7.93 -14.88 -10.09
N THR A 85 7.32 -14.04 -9.25
CA THR A 85 5.86 -13.90 -9.18
C THR A 85 5.42 -12.77 -10.12
N ASP A 86 4.42 -13.04 -10.97
CA ASP A 86 3.96 -12.07 -11.96
C ASP A 86 2.88 -11.14 -11.41
N SER A 87 2.10 -11.59 -10.44
CA SER A 87 1.04 -10.78 -9.85
C SER A 87 0.59 -11.34 -8.51
N LEU A 88 -0.05 -10.47 -7.71
CA LEU A 88 -0.72 -10.86 -6.48
C LEU A 88 -2.17 -10.36 -6.55
N THR A 89 -3.06 -11.06 -5.85
CA THR A 89 -4.47 -10.61 -5.76
C THR A 89 -4.63 -9.73 -4.54
N SER A 90 -5.08 -8.50 -4.74
CA SER A 90 -5.32 -7.55 -3.66
C SER A 90 -6.56 -7.90 -2.84
N VAL A 91 -6.70 -7.23 -1.68
CA VAL A 91 -7.90 -7.36 -0.85
C VAL A 91 -9.16 -6.94 -1.62
N GLU A 92 -9.02 -5.99 -2.55
CA GLU A 92 -10.12 -5.58 -3.44
C GLU A 92 -10.53 -6.69 -4.40
N GLY A 93 -9.67 -7.68 -4.64
CA GLY A 93 -9.91 -8.77 -5.58
C GLY A 93 -9.29 -8.55 -6.95
N ALA A 94 -8.72 -7.39 -7.21
CA ALA A 94 -8.07 -7.08 -8.47
C ALA A 94 -6.60 -7.52 -8.45
N PRO A 95 -6.06 -8.02 -9.56
CA PRO A 95 -4.65 -8.42 -9.60
C PRO A 95 -3.73 -7.22 -9.64
N ILE A 96 -2.61 -7.32 -8.93
CA ILE A 96 -1.54 -6.32 -8.93
C ILE A 96 -0.36 -6.90 -9.68
N PRO A 97 0.02 -6.36 -10.85
CA PRO A 97 1.22 -6.82 -11.54
C PRO A 97 2.49 -6.56 -10.73
N ILE A 98 3.34 -7.56 -10.63
CA ILE A 98 4.58 -7.50 -9.84
C ILE A 98 5.75 -7.83 -10.76
N ARG A 99 6.83 -7.07 -10.61
CA ARG A 99 8.10 -7.36 -11.27
C ARG A 99 9.20 -7.26 -10.22
N ALA A 100 9.57 -8.40 -9.64
CA ALA A 100 10.60 -8.47 -8.62
C ALA A 100 11.76 -9.33 -9.10
N ARG A 101 12.96 -8.78 -9.05
CA ARG A 101 14.21 -9.45 -9.40
C ARG A 101 15.27 -9.02 -8.40
N GLU A 102 16.46 -9.56 -8.53
CA GLU A 102 17.54 -9.30 -7.60
C GLU A 102 17.81 -7.80 -7.41
N ASP A 103 17.79 -7.03 -8.50
CA ASP A 103 18.08 -5.59 -8.48
C ASP A 103 16.88 -4.72 -8.87
N LEU A 104 15.68 -5.30 -8.91
CA LEU A 104 14.49 -4.58 -9.35
C LEU A 104 13.28 -5.01 -8.53
N PHE A 105 12.49 -4.04 -8.08
CA PHE A 105 11.21 -4.34 -7.46
C PHE A 105 10.21 -3.27 -7.88
N GLU A 106 9.31 -3.64 -8.78
CA GLU A 106 8.27 -2.76 -9.28
C GLU A 106 6.90 -3.40 -9.06
N VAL A 107 5.93 -2.55 -8.75
CA VAL A 107 4.53 -2.97 -8.56
C VAL A 107 3.70 -2.11 -9.50
N LYS A 108 3.16 -2.72 -10.56
CA LYS A 108 2.42 -2.02 -11.61
C LYS A 108 3.27 -0.87 -12.19
N ASN A 109 2.89 0.39 -11.93
CA ASN A 109 3.63 1.55 -12.43
C ASN A 109 4.50 2.21 -11.35
N ALA A 110 4.66 1.57 -10.22
CA ALA A 110 5.40 2.11 -9.08
C ALA A 110 6.69 1.32 -8.85
N THR A 111 7.72 2.02 -8.38
CA THR A 111 8.96 1.38 -7.94
C THR A 111 8.96 1.30 -6.42
N VAL A 112 9.38 0.17 -5.87
CA VAL A 112 9.51 0.00 -4.43
C VAL A 112 10.80 0.66 -3.97
N LEU A 113 10.68 1.67 -3.10
CA LEU A 113 11.83 2.43 -2.59
C LEU A 113 12.45 1.76 -1.37
N ALA A 114 11.63 1.11 -0.54
CA ALA A 114 12.08 0.36 0.63
C ALA A 114 11.19 -0.86 0.76
N ALA A 115 11.81 -2.02 0.96
CA ALA A 115 11.09 -3.29 0.99
C ALA A 115 11.25 -3.97 2.35
N ASP A 116 10.38 -4.94 2.63
CA ASP A 116 10.49 -5.84 3.77
C ASP A 116 10.51 -5.11 5.12
N ILE A 117 9.73 -4.04 5.26
CA ILE A 117 9.55 -3.37 6.54
C ILE A 117 8.58 -4.21 7.36
N GLU A 118 9.09 -4.85 8.40
CA GLU A 118 8.31 -5.80 9.20
C GLU A 118 7.43 -5.08 10.21
N ALA A 119 6.18 -5.55 10.29
CA ALA A 119 5.21 -5.11 11.29
C ALA A 119 4.68 -6.32 12.04
N ASP A 120 4.02 -6.09 13.16
CA ASP A 120 3.46 -7.16 13.98
C ASP A 120 2.44 -8.01 13.19
N ASN A 121 1.67 -7.36 12.34
CA ASN A 121 0.61 -8.02 11.56
C ASN A 121 0.83 -7.96 10.05
N GLY A 122 2.06 -7.79 9.60
CA GLY A 122 2.32 -7.78 8.15
C GLY A 122 3.65 -7.21 7.75
N ILE A 123 3.72 -6.84 6.48
CA ILE A 123 4.92 -6.31 5.82
C ILE A 123 4.52 -5.05 5.05
N ILE A 124 5.41 -4.07 5.02
CA ILE A 124 5.22 -2.84 4.26
C ILE A 124 6.32 -2.71 3.21
N HIS A 125 5.91 -2.43 1.98
CA HIS A 125 6.82 -2.05 0.90
C HIS A 125 6.46 -0.64 0.46
N VAL A 126 7.43 0.26 0.48
CA VAL A 126 7.20 1.69 0.19
C VAL A 126 7.25 1.93 -1.32
N LEU A 127 6.21 2.57 -1.86
CA LEU A 127 6.11 2.86 -3.28
C LEU A 127 6.36 4.33 -3.58
N ASP A 128 6.88 4.61 -4.77
CA ASP A 128 7.09 5.98 -5.25
C ASP A 128 5.93 6.51 -6.08
N ASN A 129 4.91 5.70 -6.32
CA ASN A 129 3.69 6.08 -7.04
C ASN A 129 2.49 5.41 -6.40
N VAL A 130 1.32 6.04 -6.54
CA VAL A 130 0.05 5.41 -6.17
C VAL A 130 -0.35 4.48 -7.32
N ILE A 131 -0.64 3.21 -7.00
CA ILE A 131 -1.14 2.28 -8.01
C ILE A 131 -2.67 2.36 -8.03
N LEU A 132 -3.24 2.43 -9.22
CA LEU A 132 -4.66 2.55 -9.42
C LEU A 132 -5.18 1.37 -10.24
N MET A 133 -6.42 0.95 -9.94
CA MET A 133 -7.11 -0.06 -10.74
C MET A 133 -7.50 0.50 -12.10
N GLY A 134 -7.42 -0.31 -13.11
CA GLY A 134 -7.88 0.08 -14.43
C GLY A 134 -6.87 0.14 -15.51
#